data_337ef4aa55885084b7a0da0f976ef0c9
#
_entry.id   337ef4aa55885084b7a0da0f976ef0c9
#
_cell.length_a   1.000
_cell.length_b   1.000
_cell.length_c   1.000
_cell.angle_alpha   90.00
_cell.angle_beta   90.00
_cell.angle_gamma   90.00
#
_symmetry.space_group_name_H-M   'P 1'
#
loop_
_entity.id
_entity.type
_entity.pdbx_description
1 polymer ?
#
loop_
_entity_poly.entity_id
_entity_poly.type
_entity_poly.pdbx_seq_one_letter_code
_entity_poly.pdbx_strand_id
1 'polypeptide(L)' 'MKHYYNIWMEGFRMTGAESQATFVGTFEAESFIAACQKAFEGDPYYDSKQNTYYGCGLYDNESDARKSFG' A
#
# COMPACT_ATOMS: atom_id res chain seq x y z
N MET A 1 13.91 3.99 -16.10
CA MET A 1 12.79 4.80 -16.59
C MET A 1 11.70 4.89 -15.51
N LYS A 2 11.21 6.10 -15.27
CA LYS A 2 10.21 6.31 -14.21
C LYS A 2 8.81 6.04 -14.74
N HIS A 3 7.99 5.48 -13.86
CA HIS A 3 6.58 5.21 -14.15
C HIS A 3 5.71 5.75 -13.02
N TYR A 4 4.43 5.94 -13.30
CA TYR A 4 3.47 6.31 -12.28
C TYR A 4 2.84 5.05 -11.71
N TYR A 5 2.84 4.93 -10.39
CA TYR A 5 2.28 3.79 -9.70
C TYR A 5 1.12 4.24 -8.81
N ASN A 6 0.01 3.56 -8.94
CA ASN A 6 -1.10 3.72 -8.00
C ASN A 6 -0.82 2.83 -6.81
N ILE A 7 -0.97 3.36 -5.61
CA ILE A 7 -0.71 2.60 -4.39
C ILE A 7 -2.02 2.38 -3.67
N TRP A 8 -2.32 1.12 -3.40
CA TRP A 8 -3.49 0.69 -2.66
C TRP A 8 -3.04 -0.09 -1.43
N MET A 9 -3.62 0.24 -0.28
CA MET A 9 -3.36 -0.48 0.97
C MET A 9 -4.49 -1.46 1.19
N GLU A 10 -4.16 -2.73 1.53
CA GLU A 10 -5.19 -3.71 1.82
C GLU A 10 -6.03 -3.29 3.02
N GLY A 11 -7.28 -3.75 3.05
CA GLY A 11 -8.13 -3.49 4.18
C GLY A 11 -7.71 -4.34 5.38
N PHE A 12 -8.32 -4.09 6.52
CA PHE A 12 -8.06 -4.87 7.73
C PHE A 12 -9.34 -5.04 8.51
N ARG A 13 -9.36 -6.07 9.35
CA ARG A 13 -10.50 -6.34 10.22
C ARG A 13 -10.13 -5.96 11.64
N MET A 14 -11.01 -5.21 12.26
CA MET A 14 -10.88 -4.85 13.67
C MET A 14 -12.20 -5.12 14.36
N THR A 15 -12.16 -5.99 15.34
CA THR A 15 -13.32 -6.24 16.23
C THR A 15 -14.68 -6.25 15.52
N GLY A 16 -14.82 -7.12 14.52
CA GLY A 16 -16.08 -7.28 13.82
C GLY A 16 -16.36 -6.28 12.72
N ALA A 17 -15.50 -5.27 12.56
CA ALA A 17 -15.63 -4.31 11.48
C ALA A 17 -14.65 -4.66 10.36
N GLU A 18 -15.09 -4.45 9.13
CA GLU A 18 -14.25 -4.67 7.95
C GLU A 18 -13.91 -3.34 7.32
N SER A 19 -12.62 -3.17 6.99
CA SER A 19 -12.14 -2.02 6.27
C SER A 19 -11.87 -2.43 4.83
N GLN A 20 -12.27 -1.59 3.89
CA GLN A 20 -12.01 -1.87 2.48
C GLN A 20 -10.62 -1.38 2.09
N ALA A 21 -10.13 -1.87 0.94
CA ALA A 21 -8.87 -1.38 0.40
C ALA A 21 -8.92 0.13 0.25
N THR A 22 -7.83 0.79 0.59
CA THR A 22 -7.75 2.25 0.60
C THR A 22 -6.76 2.72 -0.46
N PHE A 23 -7.18 3.70 -1.26
CA PHE A 23 -6.28 4.31 -2.23
C PHE A 23 -5.37 5.30 -1.52
N VAL A 24 -4.06 5.06 -1.59
CA VAL A 24 -3.06 5.92 -0.96
C VAL A 24 -2.72 7.11 -1.86
N GLY A 25 -2.47 6.85 -3.15
CA GLY A 25 -2.11 7.91 -4.07
C GLY A 25 -1.38 7.37 -5.28
N THR A 26 -0.99 8.28 -6.18
CA THR A 26 -0.22 7.96 -7.36
C THR A 26 1.14 8.63 -7.23
N PHE A 27 2.21 7.86 -7.40
CA PHE A 27 3.57 8.35 -7.23
C PHE A 27 4.45 7.91 -8.38
N GLU A 28 5.31 8.82 -8.84
CA GLU A 28 6.27 8.51 -9.89
C GLU A 28 7.54 7.94 -9.27
N ALA A 29 7.99 6.80 -9.78
CA ALA A 29 9.19 6.15 -9.30
C ALA A 29 9.69 5.13 -10.32
N GLU A 30 10.87 4.57 -10.09
CA GLU A 30 11.46 3.58 -10.99
C GLU A 30 10.89 2.17 -10.74
N SER A 31 10.30 1.94 -9.58
CA SER A 31 9.68 0.67 -9.24
C SER A 31 8.54 0.90 -8.26
N PHE A 32 7.66 -0.10 -8.12
CA PHE A 32 6.56 -0.01 -7.17
C PHE A 32 7.07 0.16 -5.74
N ILE A 33 8.10 -0.59 -5.36
CA ILE A 33 8.69 -0.48 -4.03
C ILE A 33 9.21 0.93 -3.78
N ALA A 34 9.88 1.52 -4.79
CA ALA A 34 10.38 2.89 -4.67
C ALA A 34 9.23 3.89 -4.54
N ALA A 35 8.12 3.65 -5.24
CA ALA A 35 6.94 4.51 -5.12
C ALA A 35 6.36 4.44 -3.71
N CYS A 36 6.29 3.24 -3.13
CA CYS A 36 5.80 3.07 -1.77
C CYS A 36 6.71 3.75 -0.76
N GLN A 37 8.02 3.63 -0.92
CA GLN A 37 8.98 4.29 -0.05
C GLN A 37 8.81 5.82 -0.10
N LYS A 38 8.57 6.33 -1.30
CA LYS A 38 8.35 7.77 -1.50
C LYS A 38 7.05 8.23 -0.83
N ALA A 39 6.00 7.43 -0.95
CA ALA A 39 4.69 7.75 -0.40
C ALA A 39 4.72 7.83 1.13
N PHE A 40 5.51 6.97 1.75
CA PHE A 40 5.56 6.88 3.22
C PHE A 40 6.91 7.33 3.78
N GLU A 41 7.63 8.16 3.03
CA GLU A 41 8.92 8.68 3.47
C GLU A 41 8.79 9.37 4.83
N GLY A 42 9.63 8.96 5.77
CA GLY A 42 9.61 9.52 7.10
C GLY A 42 8.52 9.00 8.02
N ASP A 43 7.67 8.10 7.53
CA ASP A 43 6.59 7.56 8.35
C ASP A 43 7.11 6.37 9.17
N PRO A 44 7.05 6.42 10.52
CA PRO A 44 7.62 5.36 11.36
C PRO A 44 6.84 4.04 11.29
N TYR A 45 5.64 4.05 10.75
CA TYR A 45 4.82 2.84 10.68
C TYR A 45 4.98 2.08 9.37
N TYR A 46 5.75 2.63 8.43
CA TYR A 46 6.02 1.96 7.17
C TYR A 46 7.19 0.99 7.33
N ASP A 47 6.98 -0.25 6.92
CA ASP A 47 8.03 -1.28 6.94
C ASP A 47 8.51 -1.51 5.51
N SER A 48 9.70 -1.01 5.20
CA SER A 48 10.26 -1.13 3.85
C SER A 48 10.70 -2.56 3.53
N LYS A 49 11.00 -3.37 4.53
CA LYS A 49 11.42 -4.75 4.31
C LYS A 49 10.27 -5.61 3.83
N GLN A 50 9.08 -5.42 4.39
CA GLN A 50 7.90 -6.17 4.03
C GLN A 50 6.99 -5.42 3.06
N ASN A 51 7.28 -4.14 2.84
CA ASN A 51 6.47 -3.23 2.03
C ASN A 51 5.04 -3.16 2.57
N THR A 52 4.93 -2.91 3.87
CA THR A 52 3.65 -2.81 4.55
C THR A 52 3.55 -1.51 5.32
N TYR A 53 2.31 -1.07 5.54
CA TYR A 53 2.02 0.10 6.35
C TYR A 53 1.03 -0.33 7.42
N TYR A 54 1.42 -0.21 8.70
CA TYR A 54 0.62 -0.72 9.83
C TYR A 54 0.30 -2.22 9.65
N GLY A 55 1.21 -2.96 9.04
CA GLY A 55 1.01 -4.38 8.77
C GLY A 55 0.12 -4.68 7.58
N CYS A 56 -0.41 -3.66 6.91
CA CYS A 56 -1.25 -3.84 5.72
C CYS A 56 -0.39 -3.84 4.47
N GLY A 57 -0.56 -4.84 3.62
CA GLY A 57 0.19 -4.93 2.37
C GLY A 57 -0.16 -3.82 1.40
N LEU A 58 0.79 -3.46 0.56
CA LEU A 58 0.61 -2.41 -0.44
C LEU A 58 0.60 -3.04 -1.83
N TYR A 59 -0.31 -2.58 -2.66
CA TYR A 59 -0.54 -3.15 -4.00
C TYR A 59 -0.66 -2.04 -5.03
N ASP A 60 -0.42 -2.38 -6.28
CA ASP A 60 -0.51 -1.42 -7.38
C ASP A 60 -1.90 -1.37 -8.00
N ASN A 61 -2.86 -2.09 -7.43
CA ASN A 61 -4.24 -2.07 -7.91
C ASN A 61 -5.20 -2.46 -6.80
N GLU A 62 -6.44 -2.02 -6.95
CA GLU A 62 -7.48 -2.28 -5.96
C GLU A 62 -7.85 -3.75 -5.87
N SER A 63 -7.86 -4.43 -7.01
CA SER A 63 -8.26 -5.82 -7.08
C SER A 63 -7.39 -6.72 -6.21
N ASP A 64 -6.07 -6.55 -6.29
CA ASP A 64 -5.13 -7.33 -5.47
C ASP A 64 -5.23 -6.96 -4.00
N ALA A 65 -5.40 -5.66 -3.70
CA ALA A 65 -5.56 -5.22 -2.33
C ALA A 65 -6.79 -5.84 -1.68
N ARG A 66 -7.88 -5.93 -2.42
CA ARG A 66 -9.12 -6.54 -1.92
C ARG A 66 -9.00 -8.04 -1.72
N LYS A 67 -8.26 -8.72 -2.60
CA LYS A 67 -8.04 -10.16 -2.48
C LYS A 67 -7.30 -10.51 -1.20
N SER A 68 -6.30 -9.71 -0.84
CA SER A 68 -5.52 -9.96 0.36
C SER A 68 -6.34 -9.76 1.61
N PHE A 69 -7.36 -8.93 1.51
CA PHE A 69 -8.27 -8.68 2.60
C PHE A 69 -9.09 -9.92 2.97
N GLY A 70 -9.46 -10.66 1.94
CA GLY A 70 -10.18 -11.92 1.99
C GLY A 70 -10.55 -12.43 3.30
#